data_edf2cf8b68629d85bddb247c95fbe27e
#
_entry.id   edf2cf8b68629d85bddb247c95fbe27e
#
_cell.length_a   1.000
_cell.length_b   1.000
_cell.length_c   1.000
_cell.angle_alpha   90.00
_cell.angle_beta   90.00
_cell.angle_gamma   90.00
#
_symmetry.space_group_name_H-M   'P 1'
#
loop_
_entity.id
_entity.type
_entity.pdbx_description
1 polymer ?
#
loop_
_entity_poly.entity_id
_entity_poly.type
_entity_poly.pdbx_seq_one_letter_code
_entity_poly.pdbx_strand_id
1 'polypeptide(L)'
;MTGADNISVVLYCYLRTLSVKVSRDTVHRLLSTPLGGGMRGISDALDALYIKNEVFRLLSRDYFLKLETPFITMLEVDKKSFCVVTKKDDFIVEFINGEGGKRHVKVDKFLQHWTGTVLLGEPTEATPNEQFYIMRNIV
;
A
#
# COMPACT_ATOMS: atom_id res chain seq x y z
N MET A 1 -16.25 9.20 7.42
CA MET A 1 -15.09 9.08 6.51
C MET A 1 -15.35 7.97 5.52
N THR A 2 -15.09 8.21 4.26
CA THR A 2 -15.35 7.24 3.22
C THR A 2 -14.18 6.27 3.06
N GLY A 3 -14.45 5.06 2.52
CA GLY A 3 -13.40 4.11 2.21
C GLY A 3 -12.40 4.61 1.17
N ALA A 4 -12.84 5.53 0.30
CA ALA A 4 -11.97 6.11 -0.71
C ALA A 4 -10.82 6.93 -0.09
N ASP A 5 -11.11 7.70 0.96
CA ASP A 5 -10.07 8.47 1.64
C ASP A 5 -9.04 7.56 2.29
N ASN A 6 -9.51 6.48 2.90
CA ASN A 6 -8.65 5.49 3.51
C ASN A 6 -7.69 4.86 2.49
N ILE A 7 -8.23 4.47 1.34
CA ILE A 7 -7.46 3.84 0.26
C ILE A 7 -6.42 4.82 -0.30
N SER A 8 -6.78 6.09 -0.48
CA SER A 8 -5.85 7.07 -1.04
C SER A 8 -4.67 7.33 -0.10
N VAL A 9 -4.91 7.37 1.20
CA VAL A 9 -3.84 7.53 2.19
C VAL A 9 -2.88 6.34 2.14
N VAL A 10 -3.43 5.13 2.12
CA VAL A 10 -2.62 3.91 2.08
C VAL A 10 -1.79 3.87 0.79
N LEU A 11 -2.40 4.12 -0.35
CA LEU A 11 -1.68 4.09 -1.62
C LEU A 11 -0.59 5.15 -1.67
N TYR A 12 -0.90 6.37 -1.23
CA TYR A 12 0.09 7.45 -1.18
C TYR A 12 1.29 7.04 -0.32
N CYS A 13 1.04 6.52 0.87
CA CYS A 13 2.10 6.07 1.78
C CYS A 13 2.91 4.92 1.19
N TYR A 14 2.25 3.99 0.53
CA TYR A 14 2.93 2.87 -0.12
C TYR A 14 3.89 3.35 -1.21
N LEU A 15 3.42 4.27 -2.06
CA LEU A 15 4.25 4.84 -3.11
C LEU A 15 5.48 5.55 -2.53
N ARG A 16 5.29 6.30 -1.46
CA ARG A 16 6.41 6.94 -0.77
C ARG A 16 7.42 5.93 -0.25
N THR A 17 6.93 4.83 0.31
CA THR A 17 7.80 3.76 0.81
C THR A 17 8.58 3.09 -0.32
N LEU A 18 7.99 3.02 -1.52
CA LEU A 18 8.66 2.50 -2.71
C LEU A 18 9.57 3.56 -3.36
N SER A 19 9.67 4.75 -2.79
CA SER A 19 10.42 5.89 -3.36
C SER A 19 9.84 6.38 -4.68
N VAL A 20 8.55 6.17 -4.89
CA VAL A 20 7.82 6.72 -6.03
C VAL A 20 7.15 8.01 -5.57
N LYS A 21 7.56 9.12 -6.18
CA LYS A 21 7.12 10.45 -5.75
C LYS A 21 6.05 10.97 -6.69
N VAL A 22 4.81 10.85 -6.26
CA VAL A 22 3.64 11.40 -6.97
C VAL A 22 2.83 12.22 -5.96
N SER A 23 2.06 13.16 -6.48
CA SER A 23 1.25 14.03 -5.61
C SER A 23 0.02 13.28 -5.09
N ARG A 24 -0.55 13.81 -4.00
CA ARG A 24 -1.81 13.29 -3.49
C ARG A 24 -2.94 13.46 -4.51
N ASP A 25 -2.91 14.54 -5.29
CA ASP A 25 -3.90 14.76 -6.34
C ASP A 25 -3.82 13.67 -7.41
N THR A 26 -2.62 13.26 -7.80
CA THR A 26 -2.44 12.15 -8.74
C THR A 26 -3.04 10.87 -8.18
N VAL A 27 -2.79 10.56 -6.90
CA VAL A 27 -3.33 9.36 -6.26
C VAL A 27 -4.86 9.41 -6.25
N HIS A 28 -5.46 10.53 -5.86
CA HIS A 28 -6.90 10.69 -5.86
C HIS A 28 -7.49 10.49 -7.25
N ARG A 29 -6.85 11.07 -8.25
CA ARG A 29 -7.32 10.96 -9.63
C ARG A 29 -7.30 9.51 -10.11
N LEU A 30 -6.24 8.77 -9.79
CA LEU A 30 -6.11 7.37 -10.20
C LEU A 30 -7.15 6.47 -9.53
N LEU A 31 -7.57 6.81 -8.32
CA LEU A 31 -8.56 6.03 -7.56
C LEU A 31 -10.00 6.48 -7.84
N SER A 32 -10.20 7.54 -8.61
CA SER A 32 -11.53 8.10 -8.86
C SER A 32 -12.25 7.46 -10.04
N THR A 33 -11.82 6.31 -10.51
CA THR A 33 -12.49 5.63 -11.61
C THR A 33 -13.73 4.89 -11.09
N PRO A 34 -14.78 4.73 -11.93
CA PRO A 34 -15.97 4.01 -11.50
C PRO A 34 -15.72 2.57 -11.05
N LEU A 35 -14.64 1.97 -11.52
CA LEU A 35 -14.27 0.60 -11.16
C LEU A 35 -13.25 0.57 -10.02
N GLY A 36 -12.80 1.73 -9.55
CA GLY A 36 -11.73 1.85 -8.57
C GLY A 36 -12.19 1.63 -7.15
N GLY A 37 -12.13 0.41 -6.68
CA GLY A 37 -12.42 0.11 -5.29
C GLY A 37 -11.62 -1.08 -4.82
N GLY A 38 -11.34 -1.12 -3.52
CA GLY A 38 -10.65 -2.23 -2.91
C GLY A 38 -9.25 -2.46 -3.45
N MET A 39 -8.77 -3.67 -3.28
CA MET A 39 -7.43 -4.06 -3.71
C MET A 39 -7.25 -3.94 -5.23
N ARG A 40 -8.29 -4.23 -5.98
CA ARG A 40 -8.25 -4.09 -7.44
C ARG A 40 -8.05 -2.64 -7.87
N GLY A 41 -8.71 -1.70 -7.20
CA GLY A 41 -8.52 -0.28 -7.49
C GLY A 41 -7.09 0.16 -7.26
N ILE A 42 -6.47 -0.34 -6.18
CA ILE A 42 -5.06 -0.06 -5.90
C ILE A 42 -4.17 -0.66 -6.99
N SER A 43 -4.44 -1.91 -7.37
CA SER A 43 -3.68 -2.59 -8.43
C SER A 43 -3.78 -1.84 -9.76
N ASP A 44 -4.98 -1.42 -10.14
CA ASP A 44 -5.20 -0.65 -11.36
C ASP A 44 -4.45 0.69 -11.32
N ALA A 45 -4.43 1.36 -10.17
CA ALA A 45 -3.69 2.60 -10.02
C ALA A 45 -2.18 2.37 -10.17
N LEU A 46 -1.66 1.27 -9.63
CA LEU A 46 -0.26 0.92 -9.79
C LEU A 46 0.08 0.59 -11.25
N ASP A 47 -0.81 -0.12 -11.94
CA ASP A 47 -0.64 -0.38 -13.37
C ASP A 47 -0.54 0.92 -14.17
N ALA A 48 -1.39 1.90 -13.84
CA ALA A 48 -1.36 3.21 -14.51
C ALA A 48 -0.06 3.96 -14.26
N LEU A 49 0.65 3.66 -13.20
CA LEU A 49 1.95 4.22 -12.87
C LEU A 49 3.12 3.35 -13.35
N TYR A 50 2.85 2.32 -14.13
CA TYR A 50 3.85 1.38 -14.62
C TYR A 50 4.63 0.69 -13.49
N ILE A 51 3.95 0.44 -12.39
CA ILE A 51 4.48 -0.34 -11.28
C ILE A 51 3.95 -1.76 -11.41
N LYS A 52 4.85 -2.72 -11.61
CA LYS A 52 4.46 -4.12 -11.62
C LYS A 52 3.88 -4.48 -10.25
N ASN A 53 2.79 -5.21 -10.23
CA ASN A 53 2.18 -5.59 -8.96
C ASN A 53 1.46 -6.91 -9.08
N GLU A 54 1.34 -7.58 -7.95
CA GLU A 54 0.62 -8.84 -7.84
C GLU A 54 -0.22 -8.80 -6.57
N VAL A 55 -1.44 -9.31 -6.67
CA VAL A 55 -2.33 -9.51 -5.53
C VAL A 55 -2.47 -11.01 -5.33
N PHE A 56 -2.24 -11.46 -4.11
CA PHE A 56 -2.33 -12.88 -3.80
C PHE A 56 -2.79 -13.06 -2.37
N ARG A 57 -3.13 -14.30 -2.01
CA ARG A 57 -3.61 -14.61 -0.67
C ARG A 57 -2.69 -15.63 -0.02
N LEU A 58 -2.23 -15.30 1.18
CA LEU A 58 -1.41 -16.16 2.00
C LEU A 58 -2.20 -16.58 3.22
N LEU A 59 -2.06 -17.85 3.62
CA LEU A 59 -2.84 -18.39 4.72
C LEU A 59 -1.98 -18.83 5.90
N SER A 60 -0.66 -18.65 5.84
CA SER A 60 0.20 -19.12 6.92
C SER A 60 1.06 -18.00 7.48
N ARG A 61 1.36 -18.13 8.78
CA ARG A 61 2.28 -17.25 9.49
C ARG A 61 3.67 -17.28 8.86
N ASP A 62 4.14 -18.47 8.45
CA ASP A 62 5.49 -18.61 7.88
C ASP A 62 5.63 -17.81 6.59
N TYR A 63 4.62 -17.84 5.73
CA TYR A 63 4.63 -17.03 4.52
C TYR A 63 4.60 -15.55 4.83
N PHE A 64 3.80 -15.15 5.84
CA PHE A 64 3.78 -13.75 6.24
C PHE A 64 5.17 -13.28 6.67
N LEU A 65 5.87 -14.06 7.47
CA LEU A 65 7.19 -13.71 7.98
C LEU A 65 8.25 -13.61 6.86
N LYS A 66 8.05 -14.34 5.77
CA LYS A 66 8.98 -14.33 4.63
C LYS A 66 8.69 -13.24 3.61
N LEU A 67 7.55 -12.56 3.70
CA LEU A 67 7.22 -11.48 2.77
C LEU A 67 8.23 -10.36 2.86
N GLU A 68 8.63 -9.85 1.70
CA GLU A 68 9.46 -8.65 1.65
C GLU A 68 8.61 -7.41 1.88
N THR A 69 9.15 -6.45 2.59
CA THR A 69 8.49 -5.18 2.84
C THR A 69 9.01 -4.10 1.89
N PRO A 70 8.23 -3.08 1.56
CA PRO A 70 6.86 -2.87 2.01
C PRO A 70 5.83 -3.66 1.19
N PHE A 71 4.66 -3.86 1.76
CA PHE A 71 3.52 -4.42 1.01
C PHE A 71 2.22 -3.85 1.58
N ILE A 72 1.18 -3.88 0.75
CA ILE A 72 -0.17 -3.51 1.19
C ILE A 72 -0.91 -4.77 1.59
N THR A 73 -1.67 -4.70 2.67
CA THR A 73 -2.51 -5.79 3.10
C THR A 73 -3.78 -5.25 3.76
N MET A 74 -4.59 -6.13 4.29
CA MET A 74 -5.86 -5.77 4.91
C MET A 74 -5.96 -6.42 6.28
N LEU A 75 -6.48 -5.64 7.20
CA LEU A 75 -6.88 -6.13 8.53
C LEU A 75 -8.39 -6.06 8.63
N GLU A 76 -8.99 -7.00 9.35
CA GLU A 76 -10.41 -6.99 9.63
C GLU A 76 -10.62 -7.06 11.14
N VAL A 77 -11.10 -5.97 11.72
CA VAL A 77 -11.49 -5.91 13.13
C VAL A 77 -13.01 -5.84 13.18
N ASP A 78 -13.60 -4.68 12.92
CA ASP A 78 -15.04 -4.53 12.74
C ASP A 78 -15.38 -4.48 11.26
N LYS A 79 -14.49 -3.92 10.48
CA LYS A 79 -14.58 -3.82 9.03
C LYS A 79 -13.19 -4.00 8.46
N LYS A 80 -13.12 -4.27 7.17
CA LYS A 80 -11.85 -4.40 6.46
C LYS A 80 -11.22 -3.03 6.27
N SER A 81 -9.93 -2.93 6.56
CA SER A 81 -9.16 -1.71 6.36
C SER A 81 -7.80 -2.05 5.75
N PHE A 82 -7.31 -1.17 4.89
CA PHE A 82 -6.01 -1.32 4.27
C PHE A 82 -4.91 -0.77 5.15
N CYS A 83 -3.74 -1.35 5.05
CA CYS A 83 -2.54 -0.81 5.69
C CYS A 83 -1.31 -1.16 4.86
N VAL A 84 -0.23 -0.41 5.11
CA VAL A 84 1.08 -0.66 4.50
C VAL A 84 1.99 -1.21 5.58
N VAL A 85 2.46 -2.43 5.41
CA VAL A 85 3.48 -3.00 6.31
C VAL A 85 4.83 -2.51 5.82
N THR A 86 5.52 -1.75 6.66
CA THR A 86 6.78 -1.10 6.31
C THR A 86 7.99 -1.85 6.81
N LYS A 87 7.88 -2.49 7.96
CA LYS A 87 8.95 -3.31 8.56
C LYS A 87 8.33 -4.42 9.39
N LYS A 88 9.02 -5.52 9.49
CA LYS A 88 8.64 -6.59 10.40
C LYS A 88 9.84 -7.46 10.74
N ASP A 89 9.77 -8.07 11.90
CA ASP A 89 10.66 -9.12 12.31
C ASP A 89 9.82 -10.27 12.88
N ASP A 90 10.43 -11.20 13.59
CA ASP A 90 9.69 -12.35 14.14
C ASP A 90 8.72 -11.98 15.24
N PHE A 91 8.83 -10.78 15.80
CA PHE A 91 8.07 -10.36 16.98
C PHE A 91 7.15 -9.18 16.75
N ILE A 92 7.57 -8.20 15.94
CA ILE A 92 6.89 -6.90 15.80
C ILE A 92 6.63 -6.61 14.34
N VAL A 93 5.46 -6.03 14.06
CA VAL A 93 5.08 -5.51 12.75
C VAL A 93 4.91 -4.00 12.87
N GLU A 94 5.59 -3.26 11.99
CA GLU A 94 5.38 -1.83 11.85
C GLU A 94 4.53 -1.59 10.60
N PHE A 95 3.44 -0.85 10.75
CA PHE A 95 2.58 -0.56 9.60
C PHE A 95 1.97 0.83 9.69
N ILE A 96 1.54 1.35 8.55
CA ILE A 96 0.84 2.62 8.44
C ILE A 96 -0.61 2.31 8.12
N ASN A 97 -1.52 2.82 8.97
CA ASN A 97 -2.95 2.59 8.78
C ASN A 97 -3.56 3.63 7.83
N GLY A 98 -4.86 3.50 7.56
CA GLY A 98 -5.55 4.38 6.64
C GLY A 98 -5.69 5.83 7.08
N GLU A 99 -5.31 6.14 8.30
CA GLU A 99 -5.26 7.52 8.79
C GLU A 99 -3.87 8.12 8.64
N GLY A 100 -2.91 7.33 8.13
CA GLY A 100 -1.54 7.77 7.95
C GLY A 100 -0.67 7.61 9.19
N GLY A 101 -1.21 7.05 10.26
CA GLY A 101 -0.48 6.84 11.50
C GLY A 101 0.36 5.58 11.49
N LYS A 102 1.59 5.71 11.96
CA LYS A 102 2.50 4.56 12.09
C LYS A 102 2.21 3.83 13.39
N ARG A 103 2.12 2.51 13.31
CA ARG A 103 1.82 1.66 14.44
C ARG A 103 2.79 0.49 14.53
N HIS A 104 3.00 0.02 15.76
CA HIS A 104 3.83 -1.15 16.05
C HIS A 104 3.00 -2.10 16.90
N VAL A 105 2.83 -3.33 16.43
CA VAL A 105 2.09 -4.35 17.18
C VAL A 105 2.86 -5.68 17.13
N LYS A 106 2.57 -6.56 18.05
CA LYS A 106 3.13 -7.90 18.03
C LYS A 106 2.62 -8.65 16.81
N VAL A 107 3.48 -9.48 16.21
CA VAL A 107 3.11 -10.30 15.05
C VAL A 107 1.84 -11.10 15.33
N ASP A 108 1.76 -11.74 16.47
CA ASP A 108 0.61 -12.57 16.80
C ASP A 108 -0.69 -11.78 16.82
N LYS A 109 -0.64 -10.57 17.37
CA LYS A 109 -1.81 -9.68 17.38
C LYS A 109 -2.20 -9.23 15.99
N PHE A 110 -1.21 -8.88 15.16
CA PHE A 110 -1.46 -8.49 13.78
C PHE A 110 -2.15 -9.62 13.02
N LEU A 111 -1.64 -10.83 13.16
CA LEU A 111 -2.16 -11.99 12.42
C LEU A 111 -3.57 -12.40 12.85
N GLN A 112 -4.00 -12.06 14.07
CA GLN A 112 -5.37 -12.31 14.50
C GLN A 112 -6.41 -11.61 13.62
N HIS A 113 -6.04 -10.48 13.02
CA HIS A 113 -6.94 -9.67 12.21
C HIS A 113 -6.57 -9.65 10.74
N TRP A 114 -5.50 -10.33 10.38
CA TRP A 114 -4.98 -10.33 9.01
C TRP A 114 -5.87 -11.17 8.09
N THR A 115 -6.26 -10.58 6.95
CA THR A 115 -7.11 -11.29 5.99
C THR A 115 -6.34 -12.24 5.09
N GLY A 116 -5.02 -12.08 5.01
CA GLY A 116 -4.18 -12.88 4.11
C GLY A 116 -4.03 -12.30 2.72
N THR A 117 -4.79 -11.29 2.36
CA THR A 117 -4.68 -10.64 1.06
C THR A 117 -3.51 -9.67 1.06
N VAL A 118 -2.60 -9.83 0.08
CA VAL A 118 -1.36 -9.06 0.01
C VAL A 118 -1.21 -8.50 -1.40
N LEU A 119 -0.74 -7.27 -1.49
CA LEU A 119 -0.32 -6.66 -2.75
C LEU A 119 1.14 -6.28 -2.65
N LEU A 120 1.94 -6.77 -3.59
CA LEU A 120 3.34 -6.41 -3.75
C LEU A 120 3.52 -5.65 -5.04
N GLY A 121 4.18 -4.49 -4.97
CA GLY A 121 4.47 -3.66 -6.13
C GLY A 121 5.95 -3.46 -6.31
N GLU A 122 6.37 -3.34 -7.57
CA GLU A 122 7.76 -3.09 -7.92
C GLU A 122 7.83 -2.02 -9.00
N PRO A 123 8.42 -0.85 -8.71
CA PRO A 123 8.60 0.19 -9.71
C PRO A 123 9.46 -0.29 -10.88
N THR A 124 9.21 0.26 -12.05
CA THR A 124 9.96 -0.02 -13.27
C THR A 124 10.60 1.26 -13.77
N GLU A 125 11.39 1.16 -14.84
CA GLU A 125 12.00 2.34 -15.46
C GLU A 125 10.95 3.32 -15.99
N ALA A 126 9.76 2.83 -16.31
CA ALA A 126 8.67 3.67 -16.82
C ALA A 126 7.89 4.36 -15.70
N THR A 127 8.11 3.99 -14.44
CA THR A 127 7.37 4.57 -13.31
C THR A 127 7.71 6.05 -13.17
N PRO A 128 6.71 6.96 -13.15
CA PRO A 128 6.98 8.39 -13.07
C PRO A 128 7.50 8.81 -11.69
N ASN A 129 8.20 9.93 -11.68
CA ASN A 129 8.64 10.58 -10.45
C ASN A 129 8.35 12.07 -10.59
N GLU A 130 7.19 12.50 -10.10
CA GLU A 130 6.73 13.87 -10.27
C GLU A 130 7.67 14.88 -9.61
N GLN A 131 8.27 14.52 -8.48
CA GLN A 131 9.19 15.44 -7.81
C GLN A 131 10.43 15.69 -8.67
N PHE A 132 10.98 14.65 -9.28
CA PHE A 132 12.10 14.80 -10.21
C PHE A 132 11.73 15.67 -11.40
N TYR A 133 10.54 15.44 -11.96
CA TYR A 133 10.04 16.20 -13.09
C TYR A 133 9.89 17.69 -12.75
N ILE A 134 9.32 17.98 -11.58
CA ILE A 134 9.13 19.34 -11.11
C ILE A 134 10.48 20.04 -10.94
N MET A 135 11.47 19.38 -10.38
CA MET A 135 12.80 19.94 -10.21
C MET A 135 13.47 20.28 -11.55
N ARG A 136 13.28 19.43 -12.54
CA ARG A 136 13.80 19.69 -13.89
C ARG A 136 13.17 20.93 -14.52
N ASN A 137 11.90 21.17 -14.24
CA ASN A 137 11.21 22.33 -14.79
C ASN A 137 11.59 23.63 -14.08
N ILE A 138 12.04 23.56 -12.85
CA ILE A 138 12.47 24.72 -12.09
C ILE A 138 13.88 25.17 -12.53
N VAL A 139 14.71 24.22 -12.86
CA VAL A 139 16.07 24.49 -13.34
C VAL A 139 16.06 24.88 -14.81
#